data_9ef2ee7410852a7522a331166c0b71e8
#
_entry.id   9ef2ee7410852a7522a331166c0b71e8
#
_cell.length_a   1.000
_cell.length_b   1.000
_cell.length_c   1.000
_cell.angle_alpha   90.00
_cell.angle_beta   90.00
_cell.angle_gamma   90.00
#
_symmetry.space_group_name_H-M   'P 1'
#
loop_
_entity.id
_entity.type
_entity.pdbx_description
1 polymer ?
#
loop_
_entity_poly.entity_id
_entity_poly.type
_entity_poly.pdbx_seq_one_letter_code
_entity_poly.pdbx_strand_id
1 'polypeptide(L)'
;MASRGTLIAIEGVDGAGKRTQTELLGRALATRGVSCVTFSFPRYDSFFGKMIASFLNGEFGGLEDVDPRLTALLYAGDRLEAKPELEAALAAGKTILADRYIASNLAHQCARVIPEQRSEFLAWLRRLEYDIYGLPAETLVVYLRVKPAQAQQLVERKAARGYTSLKHDLLESNLTHLEQAALVYDALAAEPNWKIGRAHV
;
A
#
# COMPACT_ATOMS: atom_id res chain seq x y z
N MET A 1 3.74 -2.12 32.40
CA MET A 1 3.13 -1.37 31.27
C MET A 1 2.98 -2.34 30.12
N ALA A 2 1.79 -2.44 29.53
CA ALA A 2 1.63 -3.24 28.31
C ALA A 2 2.50 -2.61 27.21
N SER A 3 3.26 -3.43 26.45
CA SER A 3 4.04 -2.92 25.33
C SER A 3 3.09 -2.42 24.26
N ARG A 4 3.39 -1.25 23.69
CA ARG A 4 2.64 -0.73 22.53
C ARG A 4 2.70 -1.78 21.41
N GLY A 5 1.58 -1.98 20.71
CA GLY A 5 1.50 -2.89 19.57
C GLY A 5 2.47 -2.51 18.44
N THR A 6 2.59 -3.36 17.45
CA THR A 6 3.47 -3.18 16.29
C THR A 6 2.66 -3.07 15.02
N LEU A 7 3.15 -2.31 14.03
CA LEU A 7 2.57 -2.21 12.70
C LEU A 7 3.56 -2.77 11.67
N ILE A 8 3.14 -3.83 10.97
CA ILE A 8 3.92 -4.48 9.91
C ILE A 8 3.16 -4.25 8.60
N ALA A 9 3.76 -3.51 7.66
CA ALA A 9 3.20 -3.32 6.33
C ALA A 9 3.79 -4.33 5.34
N ILE A 10 2.92 -4.95 4.54
CA ILE A 10 3.32 -5.83 3.45
C ILE A 10 3.15 -5.07 2.14
N GLU A 11 4.25 -4.81 1.46
CA GLU A 11 4.33 -3.88 0.34
C GLU A 11 4.86 -4.53 -0.93
N GLY A 12 4.67 -3.88 -2.07
CA GLY A 12 5.11 -4.32 -3.38
C GLY A 12 4.12 -3.98 -4.49
N VAL A 13 4.54 -4.17 -5.73
CA VAL A 13 3.72 -3.93 -6.92
C VAL A 13 2.49 -4.86 -6.98
N ASP A 14 1.52 -4.53 -7.83
CA ASP A 14 0.36 -5.40 -8.03
C ASP A 14 0.79 -6.76 -8.57
N GLY A 15 0.16 -7.82 -8.06
CA GLY A 15 0.58 -9.18 -8.40
C GLY A 15 1.67 -9.78 -7.50
N ALA A 16 2.35 -9.00 -6.63
CA ALA A 16 3.44 -9.50 -5.79
C ALA A 16 3.01 -10.49 -4.68
N GLY A 17 1.73 -10.81 -4.55
CA GLY A 17 1.24 -11.78 -3.56
C GLY A 17 1.02 -11.24 -2.15
N LYS A 18 0.95 -9.92 -1.98
CA LYS A 18 0.79 -9.25 -0.67
C LYS A 18 -0.30 -9.85 0.20
N ARG A 19 -1.54 -9.92 -0.32
CA ARG A 19 -2.67 -10.50 0.42
C ARG A 19 -2.39 -11.91 0.94
N THR A 20 -1.87 -12.78 0.07
CA THR A 20 -1.54 -14.17 0.44
C THR A 20 -0.50 -14.21 1.56
N GLN A 21 0.56 -13.39 1.44
CA GLN A 21 1.61 -13.35 2.46
C GLN A 21 1.12 -12.73 3.77
N THR A 22 0.25 -11.74 3.73
CA THR A 22 -0.40 -11.17 4.91
C THR A 22 -1.24 -12.22 5.66
N GLU A 23 -2.06 -12.99 4.93
CA GLU A 23 -2.86 -14.08 5.49
C GLU A 23 -2.00 -15.19 6.10
N LEU A 24 -0.94 -15.63 5.40
CA LEU A 24 -0.01 -16.64 5.89
C LEU A 24 0.73 -16.18 7.14
N LEU A 25 1.21 -14.94 7.15
CA LEU A 25 1.88 -14.36 8.31
C LEU A 25 0.93 -14.26 9.50
N GLY A 26 -0.32 -13.82 9.28
CA GLY A 26 -1.33 -13.77 10.33
C GLY A 26 -1.59 -15.12 10.99
N ARG A 27 -1.73 -16.17 10.18
CA ARG A 27 -1.87 -17.55 10.68
C ARG A 27 -0.64 -18.01 11.48
N ALA A 28 0.55 -17.77 10.95
CA ALA A 28 1.80 -18.15 11.61
C ALA A 28 2.04 -17.42 12.93
N LEU A 29 1.61 -16.17 13.06
CA LEU A 29 1.68 -15.40 14.30
C LEU A 29 0.63 -15.89 15.30
N ALA A 30 -0.59 -16.18 14.86
CA ALA A 30 -1.66 -16.72 15.69
C ALA A 30 -1.27 -18.06 16.33
N THR A 31 -0.60 -18.97 15.58
CA THR A 31 -0.09 -20.24 16.14
C THR A 31 0.99 -20.04 17.22
N ARG A 32 1.61 -18.86 17.27
CA ARG A 32 2.58 -18.45 18.30
C ARG A 32 1.96 -17.63 19.43
N GLY A 33 0.63 -17.52 19.47
CA GLY A 33 -0.08 -16.77 20.50
C GLY A 33 -0.01 -15.25 20.35
N VAL A 34 0.44 -14.75 19.19
CA VAL A 34 0.49 -13.30 18.92
C VAL A 34 -0.88 -12.82 18.46
N SER A 35 -1.45 -11.85 19.17
CA SER A 35 -2.73 -11.22 18.80
C SER A 35 -2.55 -10.30 17.62
N CYS A 36 -3.14 -10.65 16.47
CA CYS A 36 -3.03 -9.86 15.23
C CYS A 36 -4.39 -9.30 14.80
N VAL A 37 -4.35 -8.18 14.09
CA VAL A 37 -5.46 -7.62 13.32
C VAL A 37 -4.97 -7.25 11.93
N THR A 38 -5.77 -7.52 10.90
CA THR A 38 -5.39 -7.24 9.52
C THR A 38 -6.17 -6.04 9.00
N PHE A 39 -5.45 -5.12 8.36
CA PHE A 39 -6.00 -4.03 7.57
C PHE A 39 -5.57 -4.21 6.11
N SER A 40 -6.45 -3.87 5.19
CA SER A 40 -6.14 -3.87 3.76
C SER A 40 -6.52 -2.52 3.17
N PHE A 41 -5.60 -1.88 2.48
CA PHE A 41 -5.82 -0.60 1.85
C PHE A 41 -5.69 -0.71 0.31
N PRO A 42 -6.55 -0.02 -0.46
CA PRO A 42 -7.68 0.81 -0.02
C PRO A 42 -8.85 0.02 0.56
N ARG A 43 -9.62 0.64 1.45
CA ARG A 43 -10.87 0.11 1.99
C ARG A 43 -12.04 0.56 1.11
N TYR A 44 -12.33 -0.18 0.07
CA TYR A 44 -13.28 0.23 -0.99
C TYR A 44 -14.72 0.51 -0.51
N ASP A 45 -15.07 0.12 0.71
CA ASP A 45 -16.36 0.42 1.34
C ASP A 45 -16.38 1.77 2.08
N SER A 46 -15.21 2.37 2.35
CA SER A 46 -15.06 3.68 3.00
C SER A 46 -15.41 4.83 2.02
N PHE A 47 -15.56 6.05 2.54
CA PHE A 47 -15.81 7.21 1.70
C PHE A 47 -14.67 7.44 0.70
N PHE A 48 -13.43 7.54 1.19
CA PHE A 48 -12.27 7.71 0.31
C PHE A 48 -11.99 6.48 -0.54
N GLY A 49 -12.25 5.27 -0.03
CA GLY A 49 -12.11 4.04 -0.79
C GLY A 49 -12.99 3.98 -2.02
N LYS A 50 -14.23 4.50 -1.94
CA LYS A 50 -15.12 4.63 -3.11
C LYS A 50 -14.59 5.64 -4.12
N MET A 51 -14.05 6.78 -3.67
CA MET A 51 -13.40 7.74 -4.58
C MET A 51 -12.16 7.16 -5.26
N ILE A 52 -11.37 6.35 -4.54
CA ILE A 52 -10.25 5.61 -5.13
C ILE A 52 -10.75 4.62 -6.17
N ALA A 53 -11.86 3.89 -5.93
CA ALA A 53 -12.46 3.00 -6.90
C ALA A 53 -12.88 3.77 -8.18
N SER A 54 -13.55 4.92 -8.04
CA SER A 54 -13.91 5.80 -9.16
C SER A 54 -12.68 6.25 -9.96
N PHE A 55 -11.60 6.66 -9.28
CA PHE A 55 -10.33 6.97 -9.94
C PHE A 55 -9.77 5.78 -10.72
N LEU A 56 -9.68 4.61 -10.08
CA LEU A 56 -9.13 3.39 -10.69
C LEU A 56 -9.96 2.88 -11.88
N ASN A 57 -11.27 3.18 -11.90
CA ASN A 57 -12.18 2.90 -13.01
C ASN A 57 -12.13 3.97 -14.12
N GLY A 58 -11.33 5.03 -13.97
CA GLY A 58 -11.19 6.09 -14.97
C GLY A 58 -12.30 7.13 -14.99
N GLU A 59 -13.15 7.18 -13.94
CA GLU A 59 -14.26 8.14 -13.87
C GLU A 59 -13.78 9.59 -13.72
N PHE A 60 -12.51 9.80 -13.30
CA PHE A 60 -11.88 11.12 -13.20
C PHE A 60 -10.97 11.45 -14.39
N GLY A 61 -10.98 10.62 -15.44
CA GLY A 61 -10.09 10.68 -16.58
C GLY A 61 -9.00 9.61 -16.54
N GLY A 62 -8.06 9.67 -17.49
CA GLY A 62 -6.91 8.77 -17.54
C GLY A 62 -5.89 9.04 -16.43
N LEU A 63 -4.88 8.18 -16.37
CA LEU A 63 -3.84 8.30 -15.34
C LEU A 63 -3.10 9.65 -15.40
N GLU A 64 -2.90 10.19 -16.60
CA GLU A 64 -2.19 11.45 -16.83
C GLU A 64 -3.08 12.69 -16.61
N ASP A 65 -4.40 12.52 -16.55
CA ASP A 65 -5.35 13.64 -16.41
C ASP A 65 -5.51 14.07 -14.95
N VAL A 66 -5.15 13.22 -14.00
CA VAL A 66 -5.31 13.48 -12.57
C VAL A 66 -3.96 13.70 -11.91
N ASP A 67 -3.78 14.86 -11.27
CA ASP A 67 -2.52 15.19 -10.56
C ASP A 67 -2.19 14.10 -9.50
N PRO A 68 -0.95 13.60 -9.44
CA PRO A 68 -0.56 12.60 -8.45
C PRO A 68 -0.69 13.07 -7.00
N ARG A 69 -0.67 14.38 -6.72
CA ARG A 69 -0.95 14.90 -5.37
C ARG A 69 -2.41 14.71 -4.99
N LEU A 70 -3.35 14.91 -5.93
CA LEU A 70 -4.79 14.70 -5.65
C LEU A 70 -5.09 13.22 -5.38
N THR A 71 -4.53 12.32 -6.18
CA THR A 71 -4.68 10.88 -5.91
C THR A 71 -4.00 10.47 -4.61
N ALA A 72 -2.83 11.02 -4.29
CA ALA A 72 -2.16 10.78 -3.01
C ALA A 72 -3.03 11.18 -1.81
N LEU A 73 -3.75 12.32 -1.90
CA LEU A 73 -4.69 12.76 -0.86
C LEU A 73 -5.86 11.77 -0.67
N LEU A 74 -6.38 11.16 -1.75
CA LEU A 74 -7.44 10.14 -1.64
C LEU A 74 -6.96 8.92 -0.87
N TYR A 75 -5.78 8.38 -1.22
CA TYR A 75 -5.20 7.22 -0.53
C TYR A 75 -4.82 7.54 0.92
N ALA A 76 -4.30 8.74 1.19
CA ALA A 76 -4.01 9.19 2.55
C ALA A 76 -5.28 9.39 3.38
N GLY A 77 -6.36 9.90 2.76
CA GLY A 77 -7.68 10.07 3.37
C GLY A 77 -8.29 8.74 3.81
N ASP A 78 -8.17 7.68 3.01
CA ASP A 78 -8.63 6.32 3.38
C ASP A 78 -7.92 5.79 4.63
N ARG A 79 -6.60 6.04 4.75
CA ARG A 79 -5.86 5.69 5.98
C ARG A 79 -6.24 6.58 7.17
N LEU A 80 -6.51 7.87 6.93
CA LEU A 80 -6.97 8.78 7.97
C LEU A 80 -8.33 8.34 8.55
N GLU A 81 -9.25 7.86 7.72
CA GLU A 81 -10.52 7.28 8.20
C GLU A 81 -10.29 6.02 9.07
N ALA A 82 -9.23 5.23 8.77
CA ALA A 82 -8.88 4.05 9.56
C ALA A 82 -8.08 4.37 10.82
N LYS A 83 -7.56 5.59 10.97
CA LYS A 83 -6.64 5.95 12.06
C LYS A 83 -7.15 5.59 13.46
N PRO A 84 -8.41 5.87 13.84
CA PRO A 84 -8.89 5.51 15.17
C PRO A 84 -8.81 4.01 15.46
N GLU A 85 -9.10 3.17 14.46
CA GLU A 85 -9.04 1.71 14.58
C GLU A 85 -7.59 1.21 14.69
N LEU A 86 -6.68 1.81 13.90
CA LEU A 86 -5.23 1.52 13.96
C LEU A 86 -4.67 1.86 15.34
N GLU A 87 -4.97 3.05 15.85
CA GLU A 87 -4.50 3.52 17.16
C GLU A 87 -5.06 2.66 18.30
N ALA A 88 -6.34 2.29 18.24
CA ALA A 88 -6.96 1.41 19.24
C ALA A 88 -6.30 0.02 19.26
N ALA A 89 -6.00 -0.55 18.09
CA ALA A 89 -5.31 -1.83 18.00
C ALA A 89 -3.89 -1.77 18.58
N LEU A 90 -3.14 -0.70 18.26
CA LEU A 90 -1.79 -0.49 18.80
C LEU A 90 -1.81 -0.24 20.32
N ALA A 91 -2.76 0.53 20.81
CA ALA A 91 -2.94 0.76 22.24
C ALA A 91 -3.28 -0.53 23.01
N ALA A 92 -4.04 -1.45 22.37
CA ALA A 92 -4.34 -2.78 22.91
C ALA A 92 -3.17 -3.77 22.82
N GLY A 93 -1.99 -3.34 22.37
CA GLY A 93 -0.80 -4.20 22.24
C GLY A 93 -0.87 -5.21 21.08
N LYS A 94 -1.80 -5.05 20.12
CA LYS A 94 -1.94 -5.96 19.00
C LYS A 94 -0.89 -5.73 17.93
N THR A 95 -0.58 -6.76 17.17
CA THR A 95 0.19 -6.64 15.93
C THR A 95 -0.76 -6.35 14.77
N ILE A 96 -0.57 -5.20 14.11
CA ILE A 96 -1.28 -4.86 12.88
C ILE A 96 -0.49 -5.44 11.71
N LEU A 97 -1.19 -6.17 10.83
CA LEU A 97 -0.71 -6.59 9.53
C LEU A 97 -1.44 -5.77 8.47
N ALA A 98 -0.75 -4.89 7.77
CA ALA A 98 -1.31 -4.06 6.73
C ALA A 98 -0.96 -4.62 5.34
N ASP A 99 -1.96 -5.09 4.58
CA ASP A 99 -1.82 -5.34 3.13
C ASP A 99 -1.89 -3.99 2.43
N ARG A 100 -0.73 -3.43 2.08
CA ARG A 100 -0.47 -2.04 1.70
C ARG A 100 -0.63 -1.07 2.88
N TYR A 101 0.19 -0.01 2.84
CA TYR A 101 0.09 1.11 3.77
C TYR A 101 0.65 2.39 3.11
N ILE A 102 1.36 3.22 3.86
CA ILE A 102 1.89 4.51 3.38
C ILE A 102 2.89 4.31 2.23
N ALA A 103 3.74 3.29 2.30
CA ALA A 103 4.74 3.04 1.27
C ALA A 103 4.12 2.73 -0.11
N SER A 104 2.91 2.15 -0.18
CA SER A 104 2.17 2.03 -1.44
C SER A 104 1.87 3.39 -2.07
N ASN A 105 1.43 4.36 -1.28
CA ASN A 105 1.14 5.71 -1.76
C ASN A 105 2.43 6.42 -2.21
N LEU A 106 3.49 6.33 -1.39
CA LEU A 106 4.82 6.85 -1.74
C LEU A 106 5.29 6.29 -3.09
N ALA A 107 5.23 4.98 -3.29
CA ALA A 107 5.75 4.35 -4.50
C ALA A 107 4.90 4.65 -5.74
N HIS A 108 3.59 4.44 -5.66
CA HIS A 108 2.72 4.53 -6.83
C HIS A 108 2.49 5.98 -7.30
N GLN A 109 2.36 6.94 -6.37
CA GLN A 109 2.17 8.34 -6.80
C GLN A 109 3.50 9.00 -7.20
N CYS A 110 4.60 8.67 -6.51
CA CYS A 110 5.93 9.16 -6.90
C CYS A 110 6.37 8.62 -8.28
N ALA A 111 5.94 7.42 -8.67
CA ALA A 111 6.17 6.85 -9.99
C ALA A 111 5.62 7.73 -11.14
N ARG A 112 4.60 8.55 -10.86
CA ARG A 112 3.95 9.47 -11.80
C ARG A 112 4.59 10.86 -11.85
N VAL A 113 5.61 11.09 -11.04
CA VAL A 113 6.34 12.35 -10.96
C VAL A 113 7.68 12.20 -11.66
N ILE A 114 8.10 13.24 -12.41
CA ILE A 114 9.41 13.26 -13.08
C ILE A 114 10.54 13.06 -12.08
N PRO A 115 11.62 12.38 -12.45
CA PRO A 115 12.68 11.98 -11.51
C PRO A 115 13.24 13.13 -10.66
N GLU A 116 13.39 14.32 -11.24
CA GLU A 116 13.95 15.51 -10.61
C GLU A 116 13.10 16.04 -9.44
N GLN A 117 11.79 15.79 -9.47
CA GLN A 117 10.84 16.25 -8.45
C GLN A 117 10.48 15.17 -7.41
N ARG A 118 10.93 13.93 -7.60
CA ARG A 118 10.56 12.79 -6.74
C ARG A 118 10.95 12.99 -5.28
N SER A 119 12.12 13.54 -5.03
CA SER A 119 12.59 13.80 -3.66
C SER A 119 11.66 14.75 -2.90
N GLU A 120 11.28 15.86 -3.55
CA GLU A 120 10.36 16.84 -2.97
C GLU A 120 8.96 16.24 -2.76
N PHE A 121 8.48 15.49 -3.75
CA PHE A 121 7.17 14.81 -3.68
C PHE A 121 7.11 13.81 -2.53
N LEU A 122 8.15 12.97 -2.36
CA LEU A 122 8.25 12.01 -1.26
C LEU A 122 8.27 12.71 0.10
N ALA A 123 9.04 13.80 0.23
CA ALA A 123 9.10 14.59 1.46
C ALA A 123 7.72 15.21 1.80
N TRP A 124 7.04 15.77 0.81
CA TRP A 124 5.70 16.32 0.95
C TRP A 124 4.69 15.25 1.41
N LEU A 125 4.69 14.07 0.75
CA LEU A 125 3.73 13.01 1.04
C LEU A 125 3.98 12.38 2.43
N ARG A 126 5.23 12.21 2.82
CA ARG A 126 5.59 11.77 4.18
C ARG A 126 5.10 12.75 5.24
N ARG A 127 5.34 14.05 5.01
CA ARG A 127 4.83 15.09 5.91
C ARG A 127 3.31 15.07 6.01
N LEU A 128 2.60 14.87 4.91
CA LEU A 128 1.14 14.75 4.90
C LEU A 128 0.68 13.59 5.78
N GLU A 129 1.22 12.39 5.56
CA GLU A 129 0.73 11.17 6.19
C GLU A 129 1.20 11.04 7.65
N TYR A 130 2.48 11.29 7.94
CA TYR A 130 3.02 11.11 9.29
C TYR A 130 2.82 12.32 10.17
N ASP A 131 3.07 13.55 9.67
CA ASP A 131 3.09 14.73 10.53
C ASP A 131 1.71 15.42 10.60
N ILE A 132 1.05 15.61 9.45
CA ILE A 132 -0.24 16.34 9.38
C ILE A 132 -1.38 15.41 9.77
N TYR A 133 -1.48 14.22 9.19
CA TYR A 133 -2.52 13.24 9.53
C TYR A 133 -2.17 12.45 10.79
N GLY A 134 -0.90 12.42 11.17
CA GLY A 134 -0.40 11.72 12.36
C GLY A 134 -0.68 10.22 12.31
N LEU A 135 -0.55 9.61 11.14
CA LEU A 135 -0.73 8.17 10.99
C LEU A 135 0.38 7.40 11.71
N PRO A 136 0.07 6.26 12.34
CA PRO A 136 1.09 5.44 12.98
C PRO A 136 2.16 5.01 11.99
N ALA A 137 3.44 5.22 12.34
CA ALA A 137 4.54 4.76 11.52
C ALA A 137 4.69 3.24 11.60
N GLU A 138 5.14 2.62 10.51
CA GLU A 138 5.42 1.20 10.42
C GLU A 138 6.65 0.83 11.28
N THR A 139 6.48 -0.18 12.13
CA THR A 139 7.60 -0.81 12.84
C THR A 139 8.49 -1.60 11.87
N LEU A 140 7.86 -2.20 10.87
CA LEU A 140 8.52 -3.01 9.85
C LEU A 140 7.76 -2.90 8.53
N VAL A 141 8.47 -2.73 7.44
CA VAL A 141 7.96 -2.87 6.07
C VAL A 141 8.56 -4.12 5.44
N VAL A 142 7.71 -5.04 5.00
CA VAL A 142 8.12 -6.24 4.25
C VAL A 142 7.82 -5.99 2.77
N TYR A 143 8.85 -5.72 2.01
CA TYR A 143 8.75 -5.49 0.57
C TYR A 143 8.85 -6.79 -0.21
N LEU A 144 7.76 -7.21 -0.85
CA LEU A 144 7.73 -8.35 -1.75
C LEU A 144 8.23 -7.93 -3.13
N ARG A 145 9.51 -8.09 -3.36
CA ARG A 145 10.17 -7.71 -4.60
C ARG A 145 9.92 -8.75 -5.69
N VAL A 146 9.10 -8.38 -6.68
CA VAL A 146 8.78 -9.20 -7.86
C VAL A 146 9.04 -8.35 -9.11
N LYS A 147 9.55 -8.96 -10.17
CA LYS A 147 9.73 -8.26 -11.46
C LYS A 147 8.37 -7.82 -12.01
N PRO A 148 8.20 -6.56 -12.45
CA PRO A 148 6.92 -6.03 -12.91
C PRO A 148 6.22 -6.89 -13.97
N ALA A 149 6.95 -7.39 -14.97
CA ALA A 149 6.42 -8.29 -15.99
C ALA A 149 5.87 -9.62 -15.43
N GLN A 150 6.51 -10.19 -14.40
CA GLN A 150 6.01 -11.39 -13.72
C GLN A 150 4.78 -11.06 -12.87
N ALA A 151 4.81 -9.92 -12.18
CA ALA A 151 3.71 -9.45 -11.37
C ALA A 151 2.44 -9.22 -12.21
N GLN A 152 2.58 -8.64 -13.40
CA GLN A 152 1.47 -8.44 -14.34
C GLN A 152 0.83 -9.76 -14.78
N GLN A 153 1.63 -10.77 -15.11
CA GLN A 153 1.13 -12.12 -15.45
C GLN A 153 0.35 -12.76 -14.28
N LEU A 154 0.76 -12.48 -13.03
CA LEU A 154 0.05 -12.97 -11.84
C LEU A 154 -1.27 -12.23 -11.60
N VAL A 155 -1.35 -10.95 -11.97
CA VAL A 155 -2.60 -10.19 -11.94
C VAL A 155 -3.62 -10.78 -12.94
N GLU A 156 -3.19 -11.16 -14.12
CA GLU A 156 -4.06 -11.75 -15.16
C GLU A 156 -4.76 -13.05 -14.70
N ARG A 157 -4.16 -13.77 -13.76
CA ARG A 157 -4.71 -15.03 -13.21
C ARG A 157 -5.66 -14.81 -12.04
N LYS A 158 -5.82 -13.58 -11.54
CA LYS A 158 -6.69 -13.29 -10.41
C LYS A 158 -8.16 -13.26 -10.82
N ALA A 159 -9.03 -13.68 -9.89
CA ALA A 159 -10.48 -13.54 -10.02
C ALA A 159 -10.90 -12.06 -10.06
N ALA A 160 -12.10 -11.80 -10.62
CA ALA A 160 -12.70 -10.48 -10.64
C ALA A 160 -12.73 -9.81 -9.26
N ARG A 161 -12.57 -8.50 -9.21
CA ARG A 161 -12.55 -7.71 -7.97
C ARG A 161 -13.88 -7.03 -7.74
N GLY A 162 -14.25 -6.89 -6.47
CA GLY A 162 -15.54 -6.32 -6.08
C GLY A 162 -15.71 -4.84 -6.39
N TYR A 163 -14.61 -4.07 -6.59
CA TYR A 163 -14.66 -2.62 -6.83
C TYR A 163 -14.63 -2.22 -8.31
N THR A 164 -14.38 -3.15 -9.22
CA THR A 164 -14.30 -2.89 -10.66
C THR A 164 -14.83 -4.07 -11.48
N SER A 165 -15.47 -3.77 -12.60
CA SER A 165 -15.80 -4.73 -13.64
C SER A 165 -14.69 -4.86 -14.69
N LEU A 166 -13.66 -4.00 -14.64
CA LEU A 166 -12.55 -4.01 -15.58
C LEU A 166 -11.59 -5.16 -15.26
N LYS A 167 -11.02 -5.75 -16.29
CA LYS A 167 -9.98 -6.79 -16.15
C LYS A 167 -8.71 -6.26 -15.46
N HIS A 168 -8.36 -5.01 -15.75
CA HIS A 168 -7.27 -4.26 -15.14
C HIS A 168 -7.74 -2.85 -14.83
N ASP A 169 -7.38 -2.32 -13.67
CA ASP A 169 -7.58 -0.91 -13.36
C ASP A 169 -6.51 -0.02 -14.04
N LEU A 170 -6.64 1.31 -13.90
CA LEU A 170 -5.74 2.27 -14.56
C LEU A 170 -4.25 2.06 -14.22
N LEU A 171 -3.93 1.66 -13.00
CA LEU A 171 -2.54 1.47 -12.56
C LEU A 171 -1.98 0.13 -13.03
N GLU A 172 -2.78 -0.92 -12.99
CA GLU A 172 -2.38 -2.29 -13.36
C GLU A 172 -2.22 -2.51 -14.85
N SER A 173 -2.98 -1.80 -15.66
CA SER A 173 -2.88 -1.85 -17.13
C SER A 173 -1.59 -1.22 -17.66
N ASN A 174 -0.90 -0.40 -16.87
CA ASN A 174 0.27 0.36 -17.30
C ASN A 174 1.58 -0.25 -16.79
N LEU A 175 2.23 -1.07 -17.63
CA LEU A 175 3.51 -1.71 -17.29
C LEU A 175 4.60 -0.70 -16.95
N THR A 176 4.69 0.41 -17.68
CA THR A 176 5.66 1.48 -17.41
C THR A 176 5.45 2.06 -16.01
N HIS A 177 4.19 2.27 -15.61
CA HIS A 177 3.88 2.72 -14.26
C HIS A 177 4.35 1.70 -13.19
N LEU A 178 4.11 0.41 -13.41
CA LEU A 178 4.56 -0.64 -12.49
C LEU A 178 6.08 -0.71 -12.38
N GLU A 179 6.80 -0.51 -13.49
CA GLU A 179 8.27 -0.44 -13.50
C GLU A 179 8.78 0.77 -12.71
N GLN A 180 8.19 1.94 -12.92
CA GLN A 180 8.55 3.14 -12.16
C GLN A 180 8.22 3.00 -10.67
N ALA A 181 7.09 2.41 -10.32
CA ALA A 181 6.74 2.13 -8.93
C ALA A 181 7.73 1.15 -8.27
N ALA A 182 8.16 0.11 -9.00
CA ALA A 182 9.18 -0.83 -8.50
C ALA A 182 10.51 -0.13 -8.22
N LEU A 183 10.96 0.79 -9.07
CA LEU A 183 12.16 1.60 -8.84
C LEU A 183 12.04 2.46 -7.57
N VAL A 184 10.89 3.05 -7.33
CA VAL A 184 10.65 3.82 -6.10
C VAL A 184 10.65 2.91 -4.88
N TYR A 185 9.99 1.74 -4.94
CA TYR A 185 10.05 0.75 -3.85
C TYR A 185 11.49 0.30 -3.56
N ASP A 186 12.29 0.06 -4.59
CA ASP A 186 13.70 -0.34 -4.44
C ASP A 186 14.52 0.76 -3.74
N ALA A 187 14.25 2.03 -4.03
CA ALA A 187 14.89 3.15 -3.35
C ALA A 187 14.44 3.27 -1.87
N LEU A 188 13.15 3.11 -1.59
CA LEU A 188 12.59 3.13 -0.23
C LEU A 188 13.09 1.95 0.62
N ALA A 189 13.35 0.80 -0.01
CA ALA A 189 13.83 -0.41 0.68
C ALA A 189 15.25 -0.31 1.25
N ALA A 190 15.97 0.80 1.00
CA ALA A 190 17.23 1.12 1.65
C ALA A 190 17.04 1.60 3.11
N GLU A 191 15.83 1.90 3.55
CA GLU A 191 15.54 2.37 4.90
C GLU A 191 15.68 1.23 5.94
N PRO A 192 16.08 1.55 7.18
CA PRO A 192 16.48 0.53 8.15
C PRO A 192 15.34 -0.38 8.62
N ASN A 193 14.09 0.09 8.60
CA ASN A 193 12.91 -0.68 8.97
C ASN A 193 12.33 -1.52 7.83
N TRP A 194 13.02 -1.60 6.68
CA TRP A 194 12.60 -2.41 5.54
C TRP A 194 13.30 -3.77 5.51
N LYS A 195 12.55 -4.79 5.08
CA LYS A 195 13.08 -6.12 4.75
C LYS A 195 12.55 -6.55 3.39
N ILE A 196 13.46 -6.97 2.53
CA ILE A 196 13.11 -7.48 1.20
C ILE A 196 12.81 -8.97 1.31
N GLY A 197 11.57 -9.33 1.00
CA GLY A 197 11.13 -10.71 0.84
C GLY A 197 10.99 -11.07 -0.64
N ARG A 198 11.25 -12.33 -1.00
CA ARG A 198 10.90 -12.88 -2.31
C ARG A 198 9.67 -13.76 -2.11
N ALA A 199 8.56 -13.44 -2.78
CA ALA A 199 7.47 -14.39 -2.88
C ALA A 199 7.97 -15.57 -3.74
N HIS A 200 8.05 -16.76 -3.17
CA HIS A 200 8.19 -17.97 -3.95
C HIS A 200 6.84 -18.24 -4.63
N VAL A 201 6.80 -18.06 -5.93
CA VAL A 201 5.64 -18.34 -6.78
C VAL A 201 5.81 -19.74 -7.35
#